data_303655b4726f1015d87a829ea6519e07
#
_entry.id   303655b4726f1015d87a829ea6519e07
#
_cell.length_a   1.000
_cell.length_b   1.000
_cell.length_c   1.000
_cell.angle_alpha   90.00
_cell.angle_beta   90.00
_cell.angle_gamma   90.00
#
_symmetry.space_group_name_H-M   'P 1'
#
loop_
_entity.id
_entity.type
_entity.pdbx_description
1 polymer ?
#
loop_
_entity_poly.entity_id
_entity_poly.type
_entity_poly.pdbx_seq_one_letter_code
_entity_poly.pdbx_strand_id
1 'polypeptide(L)'
;ADKIEKNIPLIIGQHGGHFGIDKFCFHEDHCIKISDKFISWGWDNSFIPKIAPIGILKNFGQDVSYKKNGNALLVLSAVPRYSYHIFSGPISGQYLDYFEDQKRFLVALSKAIRKKIIVRIDRSDYSREQNLRWDGLFPDIKIDVGEKLFQNVVENSRLCISTFNSTTYL
;
A
#
# COMPACT_ATOMS: atom_id res chain seq x y z
N ALA A 1 -26.10 1.20 18.52
CA ALA A 1 -27.34 1.13 19.31
C ALA A 1 -28.38 0.27 18.60
N ASP A 2 -28.92 0.66 17.45
CA ASP A 2 -30.03 -0.02 16.74
C ASP A 2 -29.76 -1.50 16.43
N LYS A 3 -28.54 -1.88 16.05
CA LYS A 3 -28.20 -3.28 15.77
C LYS A 3 -28.15 -4.15 17.03
N ILE A 4 -27.66 -3.62 18.13
CA ILE A 4 -27.62 -4.32 19.42
C ILE A 4 -29.04 -4.57 19.90
N GLU A 5 -29.92 -3.57 19.79
CA GLU A 5 -31.32 -3.69 20.16
C GLU A 5 -32.08 -4.74 19.34
N LYS A 6 -31.66 -4.97 18.10
CA LYS A 6 -32.26 -5.97 17.20
C LYS A 6 -31.55 -7.32 17.19
N ASN A 7 -30.55 -7.54 18.05
CA ASN A 7 -29.71 -8.74 18.08
C ASN A 7 -29.08 -9.10 16.71
N ILE A 8 -28.74 -8.08 15.92
CA ILE A 8 -28.09 -8.27 14.61
C ILE A 8 -26.58 -8.32 14.83
N PRO A 9 -25.89 -9.41 14.42
CA PRO A 9 -24.44 -9.51 14.61
C PRO A 9 -23.70 -8.43 13.81
N LEU A 10 -22.71 -7.82 14.44
CA LEU A 10 -21.81 -6.84 13.83
C LEU A 10 -20.55 -7.56 13.34
N ILE A 11 -20.40 -7.68 12.04
CA ILE A 11 -19.20 -8.23 11.40
C ILE A 11 -18.39 -7.07 10.83
N ILE A 12 -17.13 -6.96 11.25
CA ILE A 12 -16.21 -5.93 10.75
C ILE A 12 -15.08 -6.60 9.99
N GLY A 13 -14.81 -6.15 8.76
CA GLY A 13 -13.65 -6.58 7.99
C GLY A 13 -12.45 -5.69 8.26
N GLN A 14 -11.27 -6.28 8.20
CA GLN A 14 -10.00 -5.56 8.28
C GLN A 14 -9.95 -4.43 7.26
N HIS A 15 -9.55 -3.25 7.71
CA HIS A 15 -9.18 -2.13 6.86
C HIS A 15 -7.71 -2.24 6.45
N GLY A 16 -7.31 -1.55 5.38
CA GLY A 16 -5.92 -1.42 4.99
C GLY A 16 -5.08 -0.62 5.98
N GLY A 17 -3.82 -0.43 5.66
CA GLY A 17 -2.90 0.36 6.49
C GLY A 17 -2.22 -0.50 7.56
N HIS A 18 -2.41 -0.18 8.82
CA HIS A 18 -1.65 -0.74 9.94
C HIS A 18 -2.25 -1.99 10.57
N PHE A 19 -3.47 -2.36 10.18
CA PHE A 19 -4.18 -3.52 10.73
C PHE A 19 -3.38 -4.81 10.48
N GLY A 20 -3.12 -5.58 11.53
CA GLY A 20 -2.35 -6.80 11.49
C GLY A 20 -0.83 -6.63 11.36
N ILE A 21 -0.32 -5.39 11.32
CA ILE A 21 1.11 -5.07 11.12
C ILE A 21 1.68 -4.31 12.31
N ASP A 22 0.99 -3.28 12.78
CA ASP A 22 1.49 -2.42 13.85
C ASP A 22 1.38 -3.11 15.22
N LYS A 23 2.39 -2.90 16.03
CA LYS A 23 2.40 -3.35 17.43
C LYS A 23 1.26 -2.71 18.24
N PHE A 24 0.87 -1.48 17.89
CA PHE A 24 -0.20 -0.73 18.53
C PHE A 24 -1.08 -0.09 17.47
N CYS A 25 -2.27 -0.61 17.28
CA CYS A 25 -3.25 -0.07 16.37
C CYS A 25 -4.61 0.06 17.09
N PHE A 26 -4.86 1.22 17.67
CA PHE A 26 -6.09 1.44 18.45
C PHE A 26 -7.38 1.33 17.61
N HIS A 27 -7.30 1.60 16.30
CA HIS A 27 -8.44 1.39 15.40
C HIS A 27 -8.76 -0.09 15.23
N GLU A 28 -7.74 -0.93 15.05
CA GLU A 28 -7.90 -2.38 14.98
C GLU A 28 -8.48 -2.92 16.28
N ASP A 29 -7.87 -2.55 17.40
CA ASP A 29 -8.33 -2.93 18.73
C ASP A 29 -9.79 -2.55 18.95
N HIS A 30 -10.18 -1.34 18.55
CA HIS A 30 -11.55 -0.88 18.65
C HIS A 30 -12.50 -1.72 17.79
N CYS A 31 -12.15 -1.92 16.51
CA CYS A 31 -12.94 -2.73 15.59
C CYS A 31 -13.13 -4.16 16.09
N ILE A 32 -12.06 -4.78 16.60
CA ILE A 32 -12.12 -6.10 17.19
C ILE A 32 -13.01 -6.10 18.44
N LYS A 33 -12.88 -5.13 19.34
CA LYS A 33 -13.66 -5.07 20.58
C LYS A 33 -15.15 -4.96 20.35
N ILE A 34 -15.59 -4.11 19.43
CA ILE A 34 -17.01 -3.83 19.19
C ILE A 34 -17.69 -4.85 18.28
N SER A 35 -16.93 -5.64 17.50
CA SER A 35 -17.50 -6.63 16.58
C SER A 35 -17.85 -7.93 17.26
N ASP A 36 -18.88 -8.62 16.77
CA ASP A 36 -19.18 -10.01 17.09
C ASP A 36 -18.23 -10.96 16.34
N LYS A 37 -17.82 -10.57 15.11
CA LYS A 37 -16.84 -11.26 14.30
C LYS A 37 -15.96 -10.24 13.58
N PHE A 38 -14.64 -10.46 13.59
CA PHE A 38 -13.69 -9.65 12.85
C PHE A 38 -13.05 -10.50 11.74
N ILE A 39 -13.13 -10.03 10.49
CA ILE A 39 -12.56 -10.72 9.33
C ILE A 39 -11.17 -10.14 9.08
N SER A 40 -10.14 -10.93 9.27
CA SER A 40 -8.76 -10.55 8.97
C SER A 40 -8.33 -10.95 7.55
N TRP A 41 -7.23 -10.40 7.07
CA TRP A 41 -6.62 -10.74 5.78
C TRP A 41 -5.74 -11.99 5.83
N GLY A 42 -6.08 -12.95 6.67
CA GLY A 42 -5.44 -14.26 6.73
C GLY A 42 -4.63 -14.49 8.01
N TRP A 43 -4.54 -13.52 8.90
CA TRP A 43 -3.95 -13.71 10.23
C TRP A 43 -5.03 -14.04 11.27
N ASP A 44 -4.65 -14.78 12.28
CA ASP A 44 -5.50 -15.09 13.43
C ASP A 44 -4.79 -14.75 14.75
N ASN A 45 -5.54 -14.88 15.83
CA ASN A 45 -5.00 -14.76 17.16
C ASN A 45 -5.75 -15.75 18.07
N SER A 46 -5.03 -16.77 18.54
CA SER A 46 -5.59 -17.83 19.39
C SER A 46 -6.24 -17.30 20.70
N PHE A 47 -5.82 -16.14 21.16
CA PHE A 47 -6.40 -15.48 22.34
C PHE A 47 -7.68 -14.69 22.04
N ILE A 48 -8.00 -14.48 20.76
CA ILE A 48 -9.16 -13.69 20.30
C ILE A 48 -9.96 -14.50 19.26
N PRO A 49 -10.80 -15.46 19.71
CA PRO A 49 -11.44 -16.43 18.81
C PRO A 49 -12.47 -15.84 17.85
N LYS A 50 -12.83 -14.58 18.01
CA LYS A 50 -13.73 -13.88 17.06
C LYS A 50 -13.04 -13.38 15.81
N ILE A 51 -11.71 -13.45 15.74
CA ILE A 51 -10.96 -13.14 14.51
C ILE A 51 -11.08 -14.33 13.55
N ALA A 52 -11.54 -14.06 12.34
CA ALA A 52 -11.69 -15.05 11.28
C ALA A 52 -10.71 -14.75 10.13
N PRO A 53 -9.70 -15.62 9.89
CA PRO A 53 -8.70 -15.42 8.86
C PRO A 53 -9.24 -15.83 7.47
N ILE A 54 -10.07 -14.96 6.87
CA ILE A 54 -10.73 -15.28 5.59
C ILE A 54 -9.91 -14.78 4.40
N GLY A 55 -9.26 -13.62 4.51
CA GLY A 55 -8.51 -13.00 3.42
C GLY A 55 -9.11 -11.67 2.97
N ILE A 56 -8.62 -11.17 1.83
CA ILE A 56 -9.01 -9.87 1.28
C ILE A 56 -10.31 -10.00 0.50
N LEU A 57 -11.40 -9.50 1.06
CA LEU A 57 -12.73 -9.63 0.44
C LEU A 57 -12.85 -8.90 -0.91
N LYS A 58 -12.09 -7.82 -1.11
CA LYS A 58 -12.13 -7.01 -2.33
C LYS A 58 -11.73 -7.81 -3.59
N ASN A 59 -10.76 -8.71 -3.43
CA ASN A 59 -10.20 -9.50 -4.53
C ASN A 59 -10.61 -10.97 -4.45
N PHE A 60 -11.63 -11.28 -3.66
CA PHE A 60 -12.09 -12.63 -3.46
C PHE A 60 -12.57 -13.24 -4.78
N GLY A 61 -11.96 -14.37 -5.18
CA GLY A 61 -12.30 -15.06 -6.43
C GLY A 61 -11.71 -14.43 -7.70
N GLN A 62 -10.83 -13.43 -7.58
CA GLN A 62 -10.11 -12.88 -8.73
C GLN A 62 -8.73 -13.54 -8.85
N ASP A 63 -8.42 -14.02 -10.05
CA ASP A 63 -7.08 -14.50 -10.35
C ASP A 63 -6.13 -13.31 -10.54
N VAL A 64 -5.00 -13.35 -9.84
CA VAL A 64 -3.95 -12.35 -10.03
C VAL A 64 -3.14 -12.73 -11.25
N SER A 65 -3.27 -11.96 -12.32
CA SER A 65 -2.44 -12.12 -13.52
C SER A 65 -1.18 -11.26 -13.43
N TYR A 66 -0.11 -11.75 -14.04
CA TYR A 66 1.13 -11.00 -14.18
C TYR A 66 1.77 -11.29 -15.55
N LYS A 67 2.54 -10.35 -16.05
CA LYS A 67 3.23 -10.51 -17.35
C LYS A 67 4.65 -11.01 -17.12
N LYS A 68 4.93 -12.29 -17.43
CA LYS A 68 6.24 -12.92 -17.22
C LYS A 68 7.44 -12.11 -17.76
N ASN A 69 7.26 -11.44 -18.90
CA ASN A 69 8.28 -10.59 -19.53
C ASN A 69 8.01 -9.09 -19.30
N GLY A 70 7.15 -8.74 -18.34
CA GLY A 70 6.84 -7.37 -17.96
C GLY A 70 7.99 -6.72 -17.18
N ASN A 71 7.85 -5.42 -16.96
CA ASN A 71 8.76 -4.65 -16.13
C ASN A 71 8.50 -4.89 -14.63
N ALA A 72 9.44 -4.50 -13.78
CA ALA A 72 9.18 -4.35 -12.36
C ALA A 72 8.56 -2.97 -12.12
N LEU A 73 7.48 -2.93 -11.35
CA LEU A 73 6.78 -1.71 -10.96
C LEU A 73 7.20 -1.33 -9.55
N LEU A 74 7.87 -0.20 -9.38
CA LEU A 74 8.18 0.39 -8.08
C LEU A 74 7.11 1.42 -7.75
N VAL A 75 6.27 1.14 -6.76
CA VAL A 75 5.15 2.00 -6.39
C VAL A 75 5.53 2.88 -5.22
N LEU A 76 5.48 4.19 -5.44
CA LEU A 76 5.76 5.19 -4.43
C LEU A 76 4.49 5.66 -3.74
N SER A 77 4.64 6.15 -2.53
CA SER A 77 3.56 6.78 -1.77
C SER A 77 3.56 8.29 -1.95
N ALA A 78 2.35 8.87 -2.00
CA ALA A 78 2.17 10.30 -1.88
C ALA A 78 2.28 10.72 -0.42
N VAL A 79 3.09 11.74 -0.16
CA VAL A 79 3.29 12.30 1.18
C VAL A 79 2.95 13.78 1.15
N PRO A 80 1.86 14.23 1.82
CA PRO A 80 1.51 15.64 1.88
C PRO A 80 2.66 16.48 2.44
N ARG A 81 2.92 17.63 1.81
CA ARG A 81 3.97 18.55 2.28
C ARG A 81 3.64 19.13 3.64
N TYR A 82 2.37 19.40 3.87
CA TYR A 82 1.84 19.90 5.14
C TYR A 82 0.81 18.90 5.65
N SER A 83 1.20 18.17 6.69
CA SER A 83 0.30 17.19 7.32
C SER A 83 -0.62 17.88 8.31
N TYR A 84 -1.92 17.70 8.13
CA TYR A 84 -2.97 18.11 9.07
C TYR A 84 -3.60 16.90 9.78
N HIS A 85 -3.12 15.71 9.50
CA HIS A 85 -3.49 14.47 10.15
C HIS A 85 -2.25 13.82 10.77
N ILE A 86 -2.49 12.95 11.75
CA ILE A 86 -1.49 11.96 12.16
C ILE A 86 -1.52 10.86 11.10
N PHE A 87 -0.50 10.85 10.26
CA PHE A 87 -0.34 9.79 9.27
C PHE A 87 0.51 8.66 9.84
N SER A 88 0.18 7.49 9.45
CA SER A 88 0.93 6.29 9.73
C SER A 88 2.04 6.00 8.71
N GLY A 89 2.15 6.84 7.70
CA GLY A 89 3.22 6.82 6.71
C GLY A 89 4.33 7.81 7.02
N PRO A 90 5.33 7.96 6.14
CA PRO A 90 6.30 9.02 6.27
C PRO A 90 5.58 10.37 6.39
N ILE A 91 5.83 11.08 7.47
CA ILE A 91 5.34 12.45 7.62
C ILE A 91 6.23 13.41 6.83
N SER A 92 5.78 14.65 6.69
CA SER A 92 6.46 15.67 5.87
C SER A 92 7.97 15.78 6.13
N GLY A 93 8.41 15.74 7.39
CA GLY A 93 9.83 15.79 7.78
C GLY A 93 10.62 14.54 7.36
N GLN A 94 9.97 13.40 7.19
CA GLN A 94 10.59 12.12 6.82
C GLN A 94 10.60 11.89 5.30
N TYR A 95 10.02 12.79 4.51
CA TYR A 95 9.92 12.60 3.07
C TYR A 95 11.28 12.47 2.38
N LEU A 96 12.27 13.25 2.79
CA LEU A 96 13.60 13.20 2.18
C LEU A 96 14.30 11.88 2.48
N ASP A 97 14.16 11.35 3.68
CA ASP A 97 14.70 10.04 4.05
C ASP A 97 14.01 8.93 3.23
N TYR A 98 12.69 8.98 3.15
CA TYR A 98 11.91 8.08 2.31
C TYR A 98 12.37 8.13 0.84
N PHE A 99 12.58 9.31 0.29
CA PHE A 99 13.05 9.51 -1.08
C PHE A 99 14.48 8.98 -1.29
N GLU A 100 15.39 9.22 -0.34
CA GLU A 100 16.77 8.73 -0.38
C GLU A 100 16.82 7.19 -0.29
N ASP A 101 15.93 6.55 0.45
CA ASP A 101 15.85 5.10 0.50
C ASP A 101 15.49 4.50 -0.88
N GLN A 102 14.52 5.09 -1.58
CA GLN A 102 14.14 4.67 -2.93
C GLN A 102 15.30 4.90 -3.92
N LYS A 103 15.96 6.03 -3.81
CA LYS A 103 17.13 6.36 -4.63
C LYS A 103 18.27 5.36 -4.38
N ARG A 104 18.60 5.05 -3.12
CA ARG A 104 19.62 4.04 -2.78
C ARG A 104 19.27 2.68 -3.35
N PHE A 105 18.01 2.27 -3.26
CA PHE A 105 17.54 1.03 -3.89
C PHE A 105 17.83 1.01 -5.39
N LEU A 106 17.46 2.05 -6.13
CA LEU A 106 17.68 2.12 -7.57
C LEU A 106 19.17 2.19 -7.96
N VAL A 107 19.98 2.91 -7.17
CA VAL A 107 21.44 2.99 -7.37
C VAL A 107 22.11 1.64 -7.18
N ALA A 108 21.66 0.84 -6.22
CA ALA A 108 22.21 -0.49 -5.96
C ALA A 108 21.93 -1.50 -7.09
N LEU A 109 21.00 -1.20 -8.00
CA LEU A 109 20.70 -2.06 -9.13
C LEU A 109 21.64 -1.80 -10.31
N SER A 110 21.99 -2.87 -11.02
CA SER A 110 22.71 -2.72 -12.28
C SER A 110 21.89 -1.92 -13.30
N LYS A 111 22.57 -1.20 -14.22
CA LYS A 111 21.90 -0.42 -15.26
C LYS A 111 20.92 -1.26 -16.10
N ALA A 112 21.25 -2.52 -16.36
CA ALA A 112 20.41 -3.43 -17.12
C ALA A 112 19.10 -3.79 -16.39
N ILE A 113 19.14 -3.94 -15.07
CA ILE A 113 17.96 -4.20 -14.23
C ILE A 113 17.16 -2.90 -14.07
N ARG A 114 17.83 -1.78 -13.79
CA ARG A 114 17.19 -0.49 -13.59
C ARG A 114 16.35 -0.05 -14.79
N LYS A 115 16.79 -0.28 -16.02
CA LYS A 115 16.02 -0.02 -17.25
C LYS A 115 14.71 -0.82 -17.37
N LYS A 116 14.56 -1.89 -16.58
CA LYS A 116 13.34 -2.69 -16.51
C LYS A 116 12.41 -2.27 -15.39
N ILE A 117 12.73 -1.19 -14.69
CA ILE A 117 11.87 -0.65 -13.64
C ILE A 117 11.02 0.48 -14.21
N ILE A 118 9.77 0.47 -13.81
CA ILE A 118 8.84 1.60 -13.96
C ILE A 118 8.63 2.16 -12.56
N VAL A 119 8.94 3.43 -12.35
CA VAL A 119 8.62 4.12 -11.11
C VAL A 119 7.23 4.72 -11.23
N ARG A 120 6.28 4.24 -10.44
CA ARG A 120 4.94 4.80 -10.39
C ARG A 120 4.85 5.78 -9.23
N ILE A 121 4.66 7.03 -9.56
CA ILE A 121 4.35 8.10 -8.61
C ILE A 121 2.84 8.27 -8.49
N ASP A 122 2.38 8.84 -7.37
CA ASP A 122 0.98 9.18 -7.19
C ASP A 122 0.61 10.42 -8.02
N ARG A 123 -0.64 10.50 -8.46
CA ARG A 123 -1.17 11.68 -9.16
C ARG A 123 -1.13 12.94 -8.29
N SER A 124 -1.26 12.76 -6.98
CA SER A 124 -1.18 13.84 -6.00
C SER A 124 0.27 14.12 -5.65
N ASP A 125 0.90 15.06 -6.33
CA ASP A 125 2.32 15.39 -6.09
C ASP A 125 2.56 16.17 -4.79
N TYR A 126 1.54 16.86 -4.28
CA TYR A 126 1.63 17.73 -3.09
C TYR A 126 2.81 18.73 -3.12
N SER A 127 3.12 19.28 -4.29
CA SER A 127 4.24 20.21 -4.52
C SER A 127 5.61 19.61 -4.17
N ARG A 128 5.79 18.31 -4.36
CA ARG A 128 7.06 17.62 -4.19
C ARG A 128 7.91 17.56 -5.45
N GLU A 129 7.30 17.86 -6.60
CA GLU A 129 7.94 17.80 -7.93
C GLU A 129 8.56 16.41 -8.20
N GLN A 130 7.87 15.35 -7.78
CA GLN A 130 8.40 13.99 -7.83
C GLN A 130 8.83 13.61 -9.26
N ASN A 131 8.01 13.92 -10.26
CA ASN A 131 8.34 13.60 -11.64
C ASN A 131 9.68 14.21 -12.07
N LEU A 132 9.88 15.51 -11.80
CA LEU A 132 11.12 16.21 -12.16
C LEU A 132 12.33 15.67 -11.39
N ARG A 133 12.15 15.32 -10.12
CA ARG A 133 13.22 14.74 -9.30
C ARG A 133 13.67 13.39 -9.83
N TRP A 134 12.73 12.51 -10.16
CA TRP A 134 13.04 11.19 -10.68
C TRP A 134 13.64 11.24 -12.08
N ASP A 135 13.10 12.07 -12.97
CA ASP A 135 13.62 12.27 -14.32
C ASP A 135 15.05 12.83 -14.30
N GLY A 136 15.30 13.83 -13.45
CA GLY A 136 16.62 14.42 -13.29
C GLY A 136 17.68 13.48 -12.71
N LEU A 137 17.28 12.54 -11.82
CA LEU A 137 18.23 11.58 -11.23
C LEU A 137 18.43 10.33 -12.07
N PHE A 138 17.41 9.87 -12.75
CA PHE A 138 17.41 8.60 -13.49
C PHE A 138 16.73 8.75 -14.86
N PRO A 139 17.33 9.45 -15.79
CA PRO A 139 16.74 9.71 -17.11
C PRO A 139 16.54 8.43 -17.94
N ASP A 140 17.11 7.31 -17.51
CA ASP A 140 16.97 5.99 -18.13
C ASP A 140 15.83 5.16 -17.54
N ILE A 141 15.12 5.66 -16.52
CA ILE A 141 13.97 4.99 -15.89
C ILE A 141 12.67 5.56 -16.46
N LYS A 142 11.72 4.67 -16.71
CA LYS A 142 10.38 5.09 -17.11
C LYS A 142 9.56 5.50 -15.89
N ILE A 143 8.95 6.68 -15.93
CA ILE A 143 8.06 7.17 -14.90
C ILE A 143 6.61 7.02 -15.35
N ASP A 144 5.77 6.46 -14.49
CA ASP A 144 4.32 6.42 -14.62
C ASP A 144 3.72 7.43 -13.63
N VAL A 145 3.17 8.49 -14.15
CA VAL A 145 2.59 9.60 -13.37
C VAL A 145 1.18 9.31 -12.84
N GLY A 146 0.77 8.06 -12.82
CA GLY A 146 -0.49 7.65 -12.23
C GLY A 146 -1.73 7.87 -13.08
N GLU A 147 -1.59 8.14 -14.37
CA GLU A 147 -2.74 8.34 -15.28
C GLU A 147 -3.49 7.04 -15.59
N LYS A 148 -2.77 5.94 -15.67
CA LYS A 148 -3.35 4.61 -15.94
C LYS A 148 -3.97 4.02 -14.68
N LEU A 149 -5.04 3.24 -14.84
CA LEU A 149 -5.57 2.44 -13.73
C LEU A 149 -4.47 1.55 -13.14
N PHE A 150 -4.37 1.52 -11.83
CA PHE A 150 -3.33 0.78 -11.13
C PHE A 150 -3.34 -0.71 -11.49
N GLN A 151 -4.51 -1.32 -11.49
CA GLN A 151 -4.69 -2.72 -11.86
C GLN A 151 -4.07 -3.05 -13.24
N ASN A 152 -4.35 -2.24 -14.25
CA ASN A 152 -3.80 -2.46 -15.60
C ASN A 152 -2.26 -2.41 -15.64
N VAL A 153 -1.67 -1.58 -14.79
CA VAL A 153 -0.20 -1.46 -14.70
C VAL A 153 0.39 -2.67 -13.99
N VAL A 154 -0.25 -3.14 -12.91
CA VAL A 154 0.17 -4.34 -12.17
C VAL A 154 0.08 -5.59 -13.05
N GLU A 155 -1.02 -5.82 -13.72
CA GLU A 155 -1.23 -6.97 -14.62
C GLU A 155 -0.21 -7.04 -15.77
N ASN A 156 0.26 -5.87 -16.22
CA ASN A 156 1.31 -5.76 -17.24
C ASN A 156 2.74 -5.79 -16.67
N SER A 157 2.89 -5.95 -15.37
CA SER A 157 4.17 -6.03 -14.68
C SER A 157 4.52 -7.47 -14.32
N ARG A 158 5.81 -7.74 -14.21
CA ARG A 158 6.33 -9.03 -13.70
C ARG A 158 6.41 -9.05 -12.18
N LEU A 159 6.68 -7.90 -11.59
CA LEU A 159 6.93 -7.73 -10.17
C LEU A 159 6.37 -6.37 -9.74
N CYS A 160 5.67 -6.34 -8.64
CA CYS A 160 5.27 -5.12 -7.96
C CYS A 160 6.08 -4.97 -6.67
N ILE A 161 6.72 -3.82 -6.50
CA ILE A 161 7.53 -3.47 -5.34
C ILE A 161 6.83 -2.31 -4.65
N SER A 162 6.28 -2.57 -3.48
CA SER A 162 5.68 -1.54 -2.63
C SER A 162 6.75 -0.91 -1.76
N THR A 163 6.73 0.41 -1.63
CA THR A 163 7.66 1.15 -0.79
C THR A 163 7.09 1.50 0.56
N PHE A 164 5.81 1.25 0.76
CA PHE A 164 5.10 1.51 1.99
C PHE A 164 3.86 0.61 2.11
N ASN A 165 3.40 0.37 3.36
CA ASN A 165 2.17 -0.35 3.63
C ASN A 165 0.95 0.46 3.15
N SER A 166 0.51 0.20 1.97
CA SER A 166 -0.61 0.89 1.31
C SER A 166 -1.52 -0.13 0.65
N THR A 167 -2.60 0.35 0.06
CA THR A 167 -3.47 -0.44 -0.82
C THR A 167 -2.74 -1.06 -2.02
N THR A 168 -1.43 -0.89 -2.09
CA THR A 168 -0.57 -1.46 -3.14
C THR A 168 -0.52 -2.97 -3.13
N TYR A 169 -0.81 -3.62 -2.00
CA TYR A 169 -0.89 -5.08 -1.95
C TYR A 169 -2.32 -5.61 -2.02
N LEU A 170 -3.28 -4.76 -2.27
CA LEU A 170 -4.67 -5.12 -2.48
C LEU A 170 -4.95 -5.24 -3.96
#